data_1461c1944b3475458b8fb66d07d067e4
#
_entry.id   1461c1944b3475458b8fb66d07d067e4
#
_cell.length_a   1.000
_cell.length_b   1.000
_cell.length_c   1.000
_cell.angle_alpha   90.00
_cell.angle_beta   90.00
_cell.angle_gamma   90.00
#
_symmetry.space_group_name_H-M   'P 1'
#
loop_
_entity.id
_entity.type
_entity.pdbx_description
1 polymer ?
#
loop_
_entity_poly.entity_id
_entity_poly.type
_entity_poly.pdbx_seq_one_letter_code
_entity_poly.pdbx_strand_id
1 'polypeptide(L)'
;TVTTRDLNTEISDADGIVSIAGNEFTLQAGTYFIKASAPAFFVQRHVAWLHNETDGAVVQYGTAEYAEAINGHVGRSFISARVTISGAKDFRIKHRCEGPTKSTNGLGVKNNYSASNSIYTIVEIFKEV
;
A
#
# COMPACT_ATOMS: atom_id res chain seq x y z
N THR A 1 -1.46 11.28 11.25
CA THR A 1 -2.53 11.18 10.25
C THR A 1 -2.47 9.82 9.55
N VAL A 2 -3.60 9.16 9.46
CA VAL A 2 -3.71 7.90 8.73
C VAL A 2 -4.36 8.17 7.38
N THR A 3 -3.73 7.67 6.31
CA THR A 3 -4.21 7.85 4.94
C THR A 3 -4.36 6.48 4.28
N THR A 4 -5.45 6.28 3.53
CA THR A 4 -5.58 5.13 2.63
C THR A 4 -4.78 5.43 1.36
N ARG A 5 -3.91 4.48 0.96
CA ARG A 5 -3.13 4.62 -0.27
C ARG A 5 -4.01 4.36 -1.49
N ASP A 6 -3.76 5.11 -2.55
CA ASP A 6 -4.48 4.94 -3.80
C ASP A 6 -4.06 3.63 -4.49
N LEU A 7 -5.05 2.86 -4.89
CA LEU A 7 -4.88 1.65 -5.70
C LEU A 7 -5.85 1.75 -6.87
N ASN A 8 -5.34 2.11 -8.03
CA ASN A 8 -6.18 2.48 -9.17
C ASN A 8 -5.86 1.76 -10.47
N THR A 9 -4.82 0.93 -10.52
CA THR A 9 -4.39 0.27 -11.75
C THR A 9 -3.95 -1.15 -11.47
N GLU A 10 -4.55 -2.13 -12.15
CA GLU A 10 -4.03 -3.49 -12.22
C GLU A 10 -3.02 -3.57 -13.36
N ILE A 11 -1.78 -3.94 -13.03
CA ILE A 11 -0.73 -4.08 -14.03
C ILE A 11 -0.79 -5.47 -14.67
N SER A 12 -1.03 -6.49 -13.86
CA SER A 12 -1.10 -7.87 -14.32
C SER A 12 -1.96 -8.70 -13.38
N ASP A 13 -2.95 -9.39 -13.92
CA ASP A 13 -3.82 -10.31 -13.19
C ASP A 13 -4.44 -11.30 -14.19
N ALA A 14 -3.58 -12.14 -14.77
CA ALA A 14 -4.00 -13.08 -15.81
C ALA A 14 -5.04 -14.09 -15.32
N ASP A 15 -4.98 -14.49 -14.05
CA ASP A 15 -5.89 -15.46 -13.46
C ASP A 15 -7.12 -14.84 -12.79
N GLY A 16 -7.21 -13.50 -12.77
CA GLY A 16 -8.34 -12.79 -12.18
C GLY A 16 -8.51 -13.04 -10.69
N ILE A 17 -7.43 -13.07 -9.92
CA ILE A 17 -7.49 -13.37 -8.48
C ILE A 17 -7.86 -12.16 -7.62
N VAL A 18 -7.81 -10.96 -8.17
CA VAL A 18 -8.08 -9.73 -7.44
C VAL A 18 -9.04 -8.84 -8.23
N SER A 19 -9.85 -8.08 -7.53
CA SER A 19 -10.59 -6.95 -8.11
C SER A 19 -10.29 -5.69 -7.30
N ILE A 20 -10.23 -4.54 -7.96
CA ILE A 20 -9.95 -3.25 -7.31
C ILE A 20 -11.08 -2.26 -7.56
N ALA A 21 -11.45 -1.51 -6.52
CA ALA A 21 -12.39 -0.41 -6.59
C ALA A 21 -12.28 0.44 -5.32
N GLY A 22 -12.34 1.76 -5.46
CA GLY A 22 -12.34 2.65 -4.29
C GLY A 22 -11.11 2.53 -3.40
N ASN A 23 -9.94 2.31 -3.99
CA ASN A 23 -8.68 2.10 -3.28
C ASN A 23 -8.67 0.87 -2.37
N GLU A 24 -9.50 -0.10 -2.69
CA GLU A 24 -9.56 -1.40 -2.05
C GLU A 24 -9.25 -2.49 -3.06
N PHE A 25 -8.71 -3.59 -2.59
CA PHE A 25 -8.65 -4.81 -3.39
C PHE A 25 -9.40 -5.93 -2.67
N THR A 26 -10.11 -6.73 -3.46
CA THR A 26 -10.95 -7.82 -2.97
C THR A 26 -10.33 -9.15 -3.35
N LEU A 27 -10.20 -10.06 -2.37
CA LEU A 27 -9.75 -11.43 -2.57
C LEU A 27 -10.85 -12.38 -2.14
N GLN A 28 -11.01 -13.47 -2.91
CA GLN A 28 -11.94 -14.56 -2.58
C GLN A 28 -11.29 -15.52 -1.59
N ALA A 29 -12.04 -16.52 -1.12
CA ALA A 29 -11.52 -17.52 -0.20
C ALA A 29 -10.23 -18.16 -0.72
N GLY A 30 -9.26 -18.34 0.17
CA GLY A 30 -7.97 -18.93 -0.16
C GLY A 30 -6.86 -18.45 0.76
N THR A 31 -5.65 -18.90 0.46
CA THR A 31 -4.44 -18.46 1.15
C THR A 31 -3.57 -17.69 0.18
N TYR A 32 -3.10 -16.54 0.63
CA TYR A 32 -2.36 -15.59 -0.19
C TYR A 32 -1.09 -15.15 0.51
N PHE A 33 -0.04 -14.93 -0.28
CA PHE A 33 1.14 -14.21 0.15
C PHE A 33 1.09 -12.82 -0.49
N ILE A 34 1.15 -11.79 0.32
CA ILE A 34 0.98 -10.40 -0.12
C ILE A 34 2.24 -9.63 0.22
N LYS A 35 2.84 -9.03 -0.79
CA LYS A 35 3.97 -8.11 -0.64
C LYS A 35 3.51 -6.73 -1.11
N ALA A 36 3.79 -5.72 -0.32
CA ALA A 36 3.43 -4.35 -0.68
C ALA A 36 4.50 -3.38 -0.25
N SER A 37 4.54 -2.23 -0.88
CA SER A 37 5.37 -1.13 -0.43
C SER A 37 4.70 0.20 -0.74
N ALA A 38 4.91 1.17 0.14
CA ALA A 38 4.33 2.49 0.00
C ALA A 38 5.38 3.55 0.34
N PRO A 39 5.63 4.51 -0.56
CA PRO A 39 6.61 5.56 -0.32
C PRO A 39 6.02 6.70 0.50
N ALA A 40 6.89 7.44 1.17
CA ALA A 40 6.55 8.74 1.76
C ALA A 40 7.74 9.69 1.63
N PHE A 41 7.46 10.97 1.60
CA PHE A 41 8.43 12.02 1.35
C PHE A 41 8.17 13.20 2.30
N PHE A 42 9.19 13.65 3.02
CA PHE A 42 9.09 14.77 3.95
C PHE A 42 8.12 14.57 5.13
N VAL A 43 7.90 13.35 5.55
CA VAL A 43 6.87 13.05 6.57
C VAL A 43 7.45 12.60 7.91
N GLN A 44 8.76 12.54 8.03
CA GLN A 44 9.47 12.03 9.21
C GLN A 44 9.20 10.53 9.41
N ARG A 45 8.84 10.09 10.62
CA ARG A 45 8.55 8.68 10.86
C ARG A 45 7.27 8.26 10.15
N HIS A 46 7.31 7.10 9.51
CA HIS A 46 6.11 6.57 8.87
C HIS A 46 6.11 5.05 8.84
N VAL A 47 4.92 4.49 8.73
CA VAL A 47 4.71 3.04 8.60
C VAL A 47 3.44 2.81 7.80
N ALA A 48 3.50 1.87 6.85
CA ALA A 48 2.32 1.39 6.14
C ALA A 48 1.89 0.03 6.70
N TRP A 49 0.65 -0.36 6.47
CA TRP A 49 0.17 -1.68 6.86
C TRP A 49 -0.93 -2.17 5.94
N LEU A 50 -1.03 -3.50 5.89
CA LEU A 50 -2.14 -4.17 5.23
C LEU A 50 -3.31 -4.23 6.20
N HIS A 51 -4.44 -3.71 5.78
CA HIS A 51 -5.66 -3.62 6.58
C HIS A 51 -6.78 -4.41 5.94
N ASN A 52 -7.45 -5.25 6.73
CA ASN A 52 -8.66 -5.93 6.31
C ASN A 52 -9.84 -5.01 6.65
N GLU A 53 -10.41 -4.37 5.64
CA GLU A 53 -11.52 -3.44 5.82
C GLU A 53 -12.82 -4.17 6.19
N THR A 54 -13.02 -5.37 5.69
CA THR A 54 -14.22 -6.15 5.98
C THR A 54 -14.32 -6.47 7.47
N ASP A 55 -13.21 -6.88 8.08
CA ASP A 55 -13.15 -7.25 9.49
C ASP A 55 -12.70 -6.10 10.41
N GLY A 56 -12.28 -4.99 9.84
CA GLY A 56 -11.81 -3.84 10.60
C GLY A 56 -10.55 -4.11 11.40
N ALA A 57 -9.58 -4.85 10.84
CA ALA A 57 -8.41 -5.30 11.54
C ALA A 57 -7.12 -5.12 10.75
N VAL A 58 -6.03 -4.83 11.44
CA VAL A 58 -4.68 -4.87 10.85
C VAL A 58 -4.32 -6.32 10.59
N VAL A 59 -3.88 -6.60 9.36
CA VAL A 59 -3.34 -7.92 9.00
C VAL A 59 -1.85 -7.97 9.34
N GLN A 60 -1.09 -6.99 8.86
CA GLN A 60 0.35 -6.96 9.06
C GLN A 60 0.87 -5.54 8.91
N TYR A 61 1.65 -5.09 9.88
CA TYR A 61 2.41 -3.84 9.75
C TYR A 61 3.62 -4.04 8.85
N GLY A 62 3.93 -2.98 8.12
CA GLY A 62 5.16 -2.90 7.34
C GLY A 62 6.34 -2.41 8.17
N THR A 63 7.45 -2.15 7.51
CA THR A 63 8.65 -1.62 8.14
C THR A 63 8.44 -0.17 8.59
N ALA A 64 8.99 0.17 9.75
CA ALA A 64 9.03 1.55 10.22
C ALA A 64 10.17 2.28 9.51
N GLU A 65 9.86 3.44 8.94
CA GLU A 65 10.80 4.20 8.12
C GLU A 65 10.85 5.65 8.54
N TYR A 66 11.86 6.36 8.04
CA TYR A 66 12.02 7.78 8.30
C TYR A 66 12.30 8.52 6.98
N ALA A 67 11.42 9.42 6.60
CA ALA A 67 11.58 10.28 5.43
C ALA A 67 11.84 11.71 5.92
N GLU A 68 13.11 12.12 5.93
CA GLU A 68 13.54 13.37 6.54
C GLU A 68 12.82 14.59 5.96
N ALA A 69 12.32 15.45 6.86
CA ALA A 69 11.53 16.63 6.47
C ALA A 69 12.39 17.83 6.02
N ILE A 70 13.71 17.81 6.25
CA ILE A 70 14.59 18.96 5.95
C ILE A 70 15.26 18.80 4.59
N ASN A 71 15.84 17.64 4.29
CA ASN A 71 16.63 17.40 3.09
C ASN A 71 15.90 16.61 2.01
N GLY A 72 14.65 16.26 2.23
CA GLY A 72 13.81 15.65 1.21
C GLY A 72 14.14 14.21 0.88
N HIS A 73 14.11 13.33 1.86
CA HIS A 73 14.27 11.91 1.61
C HIS A 73 12.94 11.23 1.30
N VAL A 74 13.00 10.25 0.40
CA VAL A 74 11.92 9.30 0.17
C VAL A 74 12.29 7.99 0.85
N GLY A 75 11.38 7.45 1.66
CA GLY A 75 11.50 6.13 2.25
C GLY A 75 10.29 5.28 1.88
N ARG A 76 10.49 3.98 1.68
CA ARG A 76 9.38 3.05 1.44
C ARG A 76 9.20 2.16 2.64
N SER A 77 7.95 2.04 3.10
CA SER A 77 7.56 1.04 4.08
C SER A 77 7.20 -0.24 3.33
N PHE A 78 7.79 -1.37 3.73
CA PHE A 78 7.60 -2.66 3.08
C PHE A 78 6.73 -3.57 3.95
N ILE A 79 5.76 -4.22 3.32
CA ILE A 79 4.84 -5.15 3.97
C ILE A 79 5.02 -6.53 3.37
N SER A 80 5.06 -7.56 4.22
CA SER A 80 5.04 -8.96 3.80
C SER A 80 4.05 -9.70 4.70
N ALA A 81 3.04 -10.33 4.12
CA ALA A 81 1.99 -10.98 4.88
C ALA A 81 1.53 -12.26 4.19
N ARG A 82 1.20 -13.27 5.00
CA ARG A 82 0.48 -14.45 4.55
C ARG A 82 -0.89 -14.43 5.20
N VAL A 83 -1.94 -14.52 4.40
CA VAL A 83 -3.31 -14.41 4.90
C VAL A 83 -4.17 -15.56 4.36
N THR A 84 -4.96 -16.16 5.24
CA THR A 84 -5.94 -17.18 4.88
C THR A 84 -7.32 -16.66 5.18
N ILE A 85 -8.20 -16.65 4.18
CA ILE A 85 -9.57 -16.17 4.32
C ILE A 85 -10.55 -17.22 3.82
N SER A 86 -11.68 -17.35 4.51
CA SER A 86 -12.71 -18.34 4.19
C SER A 86 -13.81 -17.81 3.28
N GLY A 87 -13.81 -16.53 3.01
CA GLY A 87 -14.76 -15.85 2.12
C GLY A 87 -14.16 -14.57 1.58
N ALA A 88 -14.90 -13.86 0.75
CA ALA A 88 -14.45 -12.60 0.16
C ALA A 88 -14.16 -11.56 1.23
N LYS A 89 -13.02 -10.88 1.14
CA LYS A 89 -12.61 -9.79 2.02
C LYS A 89 -12.02 -8.65 1.20
N ASP A 90 -12.25 -7.44 1.68
CA ASP A 90 -11.70 -6.22 1.11
C ASP A 90 -10.51 -5.75 1.94
N PHE A 91 -9.45 -5.34 1.25
CA PHE A 91 -8.20 -4.91 1.87
C PHE A 91 -7.79 -3.53 1.38
N ARG A 92 -7.09 -2.82 2.24
CA ARG A 92 -6.47 -1.53 1.91
C ARG A 92 -5.03 -1.49 2.37
N ILE A 93 -4.24 -0.63 1.75
CA ILE A 93 -2.94 -0.24 2.28
C ILE A 93 -3.13 1.11 2.97
N LYS A 94 -2.91 1.12 4.27
CA LYS A 94 -2.97 2.34 5.08
C LYS A 94 -1.56 2.79 5.44
N HIS A 95 -1.40 4.08 5.63
CA HIS A 95 -0.10 4.68 5.88
C HIS A 95 -0.24 5.76 6.94
N ARG A 96 0.56 5.67 7.99
CA ARG A 96 0.61 6.69 9.04
C ARG A 96 1.93 7.43 8.97
N CYS A 97 1.85 8.75 9.00
CA CYS A 97 3.00 9.64 8.95
C CYS A 97 3.01 10.54 10.19
N GLU A 98 4.19 10.77 10.75
CA GLU A 98 4.37 11.63 11.94
C GLU A 98 4.17 13.10 11.60
N GLY A 99 4.79 13.54 10.52
CA GLY A 99 4.67 14.92 10.06
C GLY A 99 3.48 15.15 9.14
N PRO A 100 3.16 16.42 8.85
CA PRO A 100 2.11 16.73 7.89
C PRO A 100 2.51 16.26 6.50
N THR A 101 1.60 15.57 5.82
CA THR A 101 1.81 15.09 4.47
C THR A 101 1.83 16.30 3.51
N LYS A 102 2.87 16.39 2.69
CA LYS A 102 2.92 17.40 1.62
C LYS A 102 1.78 17.15 0.64
N SER A 103 1.09 18.23 0.24
CA SER A 103 -0.08 18.11 -0.64
C SER A 103 0.25 17.53 -2.02
N THR A 104 1.49 17.71 -2.49
CA THR A 104 1.91 17.27 -3.83
C THR A 104 2.74 16.01 -3.80
N ASN A 105 3.68 15.87 -2.87
CA ASN A 105 4.71 14.84 -2.89
C ASN A 105 4.77 13.99 -1.61
N GLY A 106 3.92 14.25 -0.63
CA GLY A 106 4.03 13.62 0.69
C GLY A 106 3.95 12.10 0.67
N LEU A 107 3.21 11.54 -0.28
CA LEU A 107 3.05 10.09 -0.44
C LEU A 107 3.76 9.55 -1.69
N GLY A 108 4.75 10.28 -2.18
CA GLY A 108 5.58 9.86 -3.30
C GLY A 108 5.92 11.03 -4.22
N VAL A 109 7.09 10.97 -4.83
CA VAL A 109 7.57 12.00 -5.76
C VAL A 109 7.40 11.49 -7.18
N LYS A 110 6.69 12.23 -8.01
CA LYS A 110 6.51 11.88 -9.42
C LYS A 110 7.83 12.04 -10.18
N ASN A 111 8.01 11.26 -11.23
CA ASN A 111 9.13 11.48 -12.13
C ASN A 111 8.84 12.71 -13.02
N ASN A 112 9.91 13.31 -13.58
CA ASN A 112 9.78 14.48 -14.45
C ASN A 112 9.64 14.13 -15.93
N TYR A 113 9.57 12.85 -16.27
CA TYR A 113 9.50 12.39 -17.65
C TYR A 113 8.06 12.17 -18.10
N SER A 114 7.26 11.55 -17.22
CA SER A 114 5.85 11.31 -17.49
C SER A 114 5.12 11.11 -16.15
N ALA A 115 4.24 12.03 -15.80
CA ALA A 115 3.47 11.94 -14.54
C ALA A 115 2.55 10.69 -14.54
N SER A 116 2.03 10.29 -15.71
CA SER A 116 1.17 9.11 -15.82
C SER A 116 1.88 7.79 -15.61
N ASN A 117 3.22 7.77 -15.67
CA ASN A 117 4.04 6.58 -15.45
C ASN A 117 4.71 6.55 -14.08
N SER A 118 4.31 7.42 -13.17
CA SER A 118 4.84 7.42 -11.80
C SER A 118 4.07 6.41 -10.96
N ILE A 119 4.80 5.44 -10.42
CA ILE A 119 4.24 4.38 -9.58
C ILE A 119 4.65 4.65 -8.13
N TYR A 120 3.67 4.63 -7.23
CA TYR A 120 3.91 4.90 -5.81
C TYR A 120 3.71 3.64 -4.98
N THR A 121 2.49 3.35 -4.56
CA THR A 121 2.18 2.15 -3.81
C THR A 121 2.10 0.96 -4.73
N ILE A 122 2.78 -0.14 -4.36
CA ILE A 122 2.80 -1.38 -5.14
C ILE A 122 2.26 -2.49 -4.25
N VAL A 123 1.36 -3.31 -4.78
CA VAL A 123 0.87 -4.52 -4.11
C VAL A 123 1.07 -5.70 -5.06
N GLU A 124 1.70 -6.75 -4.55
CA GLU A 124 1.92 -8.01 -5.25
C GLU A 124 1.23 -9.12 -4.48
N ILE A 125 0.41 -9.91 -5.16
CA ILE A 125 -0.43 -10.92 -4.53
C ILE A 125 -0.18 -12.26 -5.22
N PHE A 126 0.17 -13.27 -4.41
CA PHE A 126 0.41 -14.64 -4.87
C PHE A 126 -0.57 -15.57 -4.16
N LYS A 127 -1.40 -16.24 -4.91
CA LYS A 127 -2.35 -17.22 -4.34
C LYS A 127 -1.66 -18.58 -4.23
N GLU A 128 -1.72 -19.16 -3.04
CA GLU A 128 -1.25 -20.54 -2.84
C GLU A 128 -2.27 -21.53 -3.43
N VAL A 129 -1.74 -22.57 -4.03
CA VAL A 129 -2.55 -23.62 -4.67
C VAL A 129 -2.69 -24.80 -3.71
#